data_19ea024944704f71e9a94b5fe64d8946
#
_entry.id   19ea024944704f71e9a94b5fe64d8946
#
_cell.length_a   1.000
_cell.length_b   1.000
_cell.length_c   1.000
_cell.angle_alpha   90.00
_cell.angle_beta   90.00
_cell.angle_gamma   90.00
#
_symmetry.space_group_name_H-M   'P 1'
#
loop_
_entity.id
_entity.type
_entity.pdbx_description
1 polymer ?
#
loop_
_entity_poly.entity_id
_entity_poly.type
_entity_poly.pdbx_seq_one_letter_code
_entity_poly.pdbx_strand_id
1 'polypeptide(L)'
;MVKVLAFSGSTRSGSLNQALVENAADAAREAGAEVTVINLADYAMPIFNQDEEDEYGIPERAQAFKQLLIDHDAFLIASPEYNSSYPAVLKNAIDWASRKAGDEAVLAAYKNKVVGLMAASPGALGGMRVLVVLRMLMQNLMCVVTPAQVSVAKAADKLDEAGKLTDETAKKQLANLASQVVSMAEKLKD
;
A
#
# COMPACT_ATOMS: atom_id res chain seq x y z
N MET A 1 17.01 7.20 -9.03
CA MET A 1 16.11 6.02 -9.10
C MET A 1 14.98 6.24 -8.09
N VAL A 2 13.74 5.95 -8.47
CA VAL A 2 12.58 6.06 -7.59
C VAL A 2 12.56 4.86 -6.62
N LYS A 3 12.34 5.13 -5.33
CA LYS A 3 12.18 4.11 -4.30
C LYS A 3 10.69 3.87 -4.04
N VAL A 4 10.23 2.66 -4.21
CA VAL A 4 8.82 2.26 -4.04
C VAL A 4 8.69 1.29 -2.89
N LEU A 5 7.84 1.61 -1.92
CA LEU A 5 7.43 0.68 -0.86
C LEU A 5 6.15 -0.04 -1.31
N ALA A 6 6.16 -1.37 -1.32
CA ALA A 6 5.03 -2.19 -1.71
C ALA A 6 4.56 -3.05 -0.54
N PHE A 7 3.28 -2.96 -0.18
CA PHE A 7 2.70 -3.74 0.92
C PHE A 7 1.20 -3.98 0.77
N SER A 8 0.74 -5.01 1.46
CA SER A 8 -0.67 -5.35 1.53
C SER A 8 -1.27 -5.01 2.90
N GLY A 9 -2.52 -4.56 2.90
CA GLY A 9 -3.34 -4.41 4.11
C GLY A 9 -3.84 -5.74 4.69
N SER A 10 -3.23 -6.87 4.34
CA SER A 10 -3.58 -8.20 4.83
C SER A 10 -2.40 -8.84 5.55
N THR A 11 -2.65 -9.36 6.73
CA THR A 11 -1.67 -10.15 7.50
C THR A 11 -1.92 -11.66 7.39
N ARG A 12 -2.90 -12.08 6.58
CA ARG A 12 -3.25 -13.49 6.40
C ARG A 12 -2.19 -14.23 5.58
N SER A 13 -1.79 -15.41 6.03
CA SER A 13 -0.99 -16.33 5.22
C SER A 13 -1.73 -16.70 3.93
N GLY A 14 -1.04 -16.71 2.79
CA GLY A 14 -1.63 -16.94 1.47
C GLY A 14 -2.62 -15.84 1.04
N SER A 15 -2.35 -14.59 1.38
CA SER A 15 -3.18 -13.45 1.00
C SER A 15 -3.12 -13.18 -0.50
N LEU A 16 -4.29 -13.12 -1.17
CA LEU A 16 -4.41 -12.70 -2.56
C LEU A 16 -3.89 -11.27 -2.79
N ASN A 17 -4.04 -10.40 -1.80
CA ASN A 17 -3.54 -9.03 -1.89
C ASN A 17 -2.02 -8.95 -1.68
N GLN A 18 -1.42 -9.84 -0.88
CA GLN A 18 0.04 -9.94 -0.80
C GLN A 18 0.61 -10.44 -2.14
N ALA A 19 0.04 -11.47 -2.73
CA ALA A 19 0.44 -11.93 -4.05
C ALA A 19 0.27 -10.83 -5.12
N LEU A 20 -0.84 -10.08 -5.09
CA LEU A 20 -1.07 -8.98 -6.04
C LEU A 20 -0.01 -7.87 -5.91
N VAL A 21 0.34 -7.46 -4.69
CA VAL A 21 1.35 -6.42 -4.49
C VAL A 21 2.75 -6.88 -4.88
N GLU A 22 3.07 -8.15 -4.74
CA GLU A 22 4.35 -8.73 -5.21
C GLU A 22 4.46 -8.70 -6.74
N ASN A 23 3.36 -9.01 -7.46
CA ASN A 23 3.32 -8.83 -8.92
C ASN A 23 3.44 -7.35 -9.33
N ALA A 24 2.83 -6.43 -8.57
CA ALA A 24 2.99 -5.00 -8.81
C ALA A 24 4.42 -4.52 -8.56
N ALA A 25 5.08 -5.08 -7.55
CA ALA A 25 6.49 -4.80 -7.26
C ALA A 25 7.41 -5.22 -8.41
N ASP A 26 7.16 -6.40 -9.00
CA ASP A 26 7.92 -6.85 -10.17
C ASP A 26 7.71 -5.89 -11.35
N ALA A 27 6.47 -5.49 -11.64
CA ALA A 27 6.17 -4.51 -12.68
C ALA A 27 6.82 -3.14 -12.43
N ALA A 28 6.94 -2.71 -11.16
CA ALA A 28 7.62 -1.46 -10.81
C ALA A 28 9.15 -1.56 -10.99
N ARG A 29 9.75 -2.72 -10.70
CA ARG A 29 11.17 -3.00 -11.01
C ARG A 29 11.43 -2.96 -12.51
N GLU A 30 10.55 -3.57 -13.31
CA GLU A 30 10.62 -3.51 -14.79
C GLU A 30 10.49 -2.06 -15.30
N ALA A 31 9.73 -1.20 -14.59
CA ALA A 31 9.62 0.22 -14.87
C ALA A 31 10.82 1.06 -14.35
N GLY A 32 11.86 0.43 -13.78
CA GLY A 32 13.10 1.07 -13.37
C GLY A 32 13.14 1.57 -11.92
N ALA A 33 12.22 1.14 -11.06
CA ALA A 33 12.23 1.49 -9.63
C ALA A 33 13.06 0.53 -8.77
N GLU A 34 13.61 1.04 -7.67
CA GLU A 34 14.04 0.23 -6.54
C GLU A 34 12.82 -0.08 -5.67
N VAL A 35 12.51 -1.36 -5.44
CA VAL A 35 11.27 -1.75 -4.74
C VAL A 35 11.56 -2.58 -3.51
N THR A 36 11.09 -2.07 -2.38
CA THR A 36 11.03 -2.79 -1.10
C THR A 36 9.63 -3.38 -0.92
N VAL A 37 9.54 -4.69 -0.77
CA VAL A 37 8.27 -5.38 -0.46
C VAL A 37 8.29 -5.79 1.00
N ILE A 38 7.23 -5.47 1.74
CA ILE A 38 7.08 -5.88 3.14
C ILE A 38 5.77 -6.63 3.37
N ASN A 39 5.73 -7.39 4.45
CA ASN A 39 4.51 -7.94 5.01
C ASN A 39 4.11 -7.13 6.24
N LEU A 40 2.89 -6.60 6.27
CA LEU A 40 2.41 -5.80 7.40
C LEU A 40 2.32 -6.61 8.71
N ALA A 41 2.29 -7.94 8.64
CA ALA A 41 2.34 -8.81 9.81
C ALA A 41 3.65 -8.64 10.63
N ASP A 42 4.76 -8.27 9.99
CA ASP A 42 6.05 -8.05 10.65
C ASP A 42 6.07 -6.75 11.48
N TYR A 43 5.08 -5.89 11.28
CA TYR A 43 4.90 -4.58 11.92
C TYR A 43 3.66 -4.58 12.83
N ALA A 44 3.42 -5.66 13.56
CA ALA A 44 2.29 -5.73 14.50
C ALA A 44 2.43 -4.64 15.58
N MET A 45 1.36 -3.87 15.75
CA MET A 45 1.31 -2.75 16.70
C MET A 45 -0.05 -2.74 17.42
N PRO A 46 -0.14 -2.18 18.64
CA PRO A 46 -1.41 -2.07 19.36
C PRO A 46 -2.40 -1.22 18.57
N ILE A 47 -3.69 -1.36 18.86
CA ILE A 47 -4.70 -0.43 18.35
C ILE A 47 -4.36 0.96 18.83
N PHE A 48 -4.40 1.94 17.91
CA PHE A 48 -4.09 3.33 18.24
C PHE A 48 -4.99 3.86 19.35
N ASN A 49 -4.34 4.40 20.37
CA ASN A 49 -4.97 5.07 21.48
C ASN A 49 -4.10 6.30 21.85
N GLN A 50 -4.70 7.48 21.89
CA GLN A 50 -4.00 8.72 22.17
C GLN A 50 -3.40 8.73 23.60
N ASP A 51 -4.10 8.15 24.58
CA ASP A 51 -3.60 8.10 25.96
C ASP A 51 -2.33 7.23 26.05
N GLU A 52 -2.27 6.13 25.29
CA GLU A 52 -1.09 5.26 25.22
C GLU A 52 0.06 5.95 24.49
N GLU A 53 -0.22 6.71 23.42
CA GLU A 53 0.79 7.49 22.73
C GLU A 53 1.38 8.56 23.65
N ASP A 54 0.55 9.26 24.42
CA ASP A 54 0.98 10.32 25.35
C ASP A 54 1.82 9.75 26.51
N GLU A 55 1.52 8.53 26.96
CA GLU A 55 2.24 7.89 28.07
C GLU A 55 3.52 7.17 27.62
N TYR A 56 3.47 6.43 26.50
CA TYR A 56 4.54 5.52 26.08
C TYR A 56 5.21 5.93 24.76
N GLY A 57 4.66 6.91 24.03
CA GLY A 57 5.11 7.31 22.72
C GLY A 57 4.66 6.36 21.60
N ILE A 58 5.21 6.54 20.41
CA ILE A 58 4.90 5.72 19.25
C ILE A 58 5.60 4.35 19.40
N PRO A 59 4.88 3.21 19.29
CA PRO A 59 5.48 1.88 19.41
C PRO A 59 6.63 1.66 18.43
N GLU A 60 7.68 0.93 18.83
CA GLU A 60 8.89 0.68 18.02
C GLU A 60 8.57 0.15 16.61
N ARG A 61 7.65 -0.81 16.49
CA ARG A 61 7.25 -1.38 15.19
C ARG A 61 6.48 -0.38 14.33
N ALA A 62 5.71 0.52 14.94
CA ALA A 62 5.05 1.61 14.24
C ALA A 62 6.06 2.64 13.74
N GLN A 63 7.09 2.96 14.54
CA GLN A 63 8.20 3.83 14.11
C GLN A 63 8.98 3.21 12.95
N ALA A 64 9.29 1.90 13.01
CA ALA A 64 9.98 1.18 11.94
C ALA A 64 9.17 1.20 10.63
N PHE A 65 7.85 0.94 10.68
CA PHE A 65 6.98 1.05 9.51
C PHE A 65 6.91 2.49 8.97
N LYS A 66 6.77 3.48 9.86
CA LYS A 66 6.77 4.89 9.50
C LYS A 66 8.07 5.31 8.81
N GLN A 67 9.22 4.85 9.31
CA GLN A 67 10.52 5.16 8.71
C GLN A 67 10.61 4.63 7.27
N LEU A 68 10.10 3.42 7.01
CA LEU A 68 10.01 2.91 5.64
C LEU A 68 9.19 3.81 4.74
N LEU A 69 8.04 4.32 5.21
CA LEU A 69 7.23 5.26 4.43
C LEU A 69 8.00 6.56 4.15
N ILE A 70 8.75 7.07 5.12
CA ILE A 70 9.58 8.29 4.95
C ILE A 70 10.67 8.07 3.91
N ASP A 71 11.35 6.92 3.93
CA ASP A 71 12.52 6.62 3.11
C ASP A 71 12.19 6.31 1.64
N HIS A 72 10.90 6.14 1.32
CA HIS A 72 10.44 5.82 -0.04
C HIS A 72 9.70 7.01 -0.67
N ASP A 73 9.78 7.12 -1.99
CA ASP A 73 9.17 8.20 -2.79
C ASP A 73 7.71 7.92 -3.13
N ALA A 74 7.36 6.63 -3.21
CA ALA A 74 6.05 6.19 -3.64
C ALA A 74 5.63 4.88 -2.98
N PHE A 75 4.32 4.58 -3.03
CA PHE A 75 3.74 3.37 -2.47
C PHE A 75 2.90 2.61 -3.47
N LEU A 76 2.99 1.28 -3.43
CA LEU A 76 2.04 0.34 -4.04
C LEU A 76 1.29 -0.35 -2.90
N ILE A 77 -0.02 -0.09 -2.79
CA ILE A 77 -0.83 -0.59 -1.68
C ILE A 77 -1.93 -1.50 -2.22
N ALA A 78 -1.90 -2.78 -1.82
CA ALA A 78 -2.98 -3.72 -2.08
C ALA A 78 -3.85 -3.91 -0.83
N SER A 79 -5.16 -3.71 -0.95
CA SER A 79 -6.07 -3.82 0.19
C SER A 79 -7.16 -4.86 -0.03
N PRO A 80 -7.33 -5.83 0.88
CA PRO A 80 -8.59 -6.57 0.91
C PRO A 80 -9.76 -5.65 1.24
N GLU A 81 -10.93 -6.04 0.82
CA GLU A 81 -12.18 -5.36 1.13
C GLU A 81 -12.92 -6.11 2.23
N TYR A 82 -13.07 -5.49 3.39
CA TYR A 82 -13.87 -5.98 4.50
C TYR A 82 -15.04 -5.04 4.74
N ASN A 83 -16.27 -5.53 4.51
CA ASN A 83 -17.50 -4.75 4.67
C ASN A 83 -17.47 -3.41 3.93
N SER A 84 -17.02 -3.43 2.66
CA SER A 84 -16.90 -2.27 1.76
C SER A 84 -15.82 -1.24 2.18
N SER A 85 -14.91 -1.60 3.08
CA SER A 85 -13.84 -0.72 3.56
C SER A 85 -12.50 -1.46 3.63
N TYR A 86 -11.45 -0.72 4.00
CA TYR A 86 -10.12 -1.28 4.27
C TYR A 86 -10.09 -2.00 5.62
N PRO A 87 -9.18 -2.97 5.80
CA PRO A 87 -9.07 -3.72 7.07
C PRO A 87 -8.59 -2.82 8.22
N ALA A 88 -9.04 -3.16 9.43
CA ALA A 88 -8.63 -2.45 10.65
C ALA A 88 -7.10 -2.40 10.81
N VAL A 89 -6.39 -3.50 10.49
CA VAL A 89 -4.92 -3.55 10.58
C VAL A 89 -4.24 -2.54 9.66
N LEU A 90 -4.76 -2.32 8.44
CA LEU A 90 -4.23 -1.31 7.52
C LEU A 90 -4.49 0.10 8.04
N LYS A 91 -5.74 0.35 8.50
CA LYS A 91 -6.09 1.66 9.07
C LYS A 91 -5.23 1.98 10.28
N ASN A 92 -5.04 1.03 11.19
CA ASN A 92 -4.23 1.18 12.38
C ASN A 92 -2.76 1.52 12.06
N ALA A 93 -2.17 0.79 11.11
CA ALA A 93 -0.80 1.07 10.67
C ALA A 93 -0.65 2.47 10.05
N ILE A 94 -1.64 2.89 9.25
CA ILE A 94 -1.68 4.23 8.66
C ILE A 94 -1.83 5.30 9.76
N ASP A 95 -2.66 5.08 10.76
CA ASP A 95 -2.88 6.02 11.85
C ASP A 95 -1.61 6.21 12.68
N TRP A 96 -1.00 5.13 13.13
CA TRP A 96 0.28 5.21 13.86
C TRP A 96 1.37 5.92 13.04
N ALA A 97 1.51 5.60 11.76
CA ALA A 97 2.53 6.22 10.90
C ALA A 97 2.23 7.70 10.58
N SER A 98 0.99 8.17 10.77
CA SER A 98 0.61 9.57 10.62
C SER A 98 1.02 10.46 11.80
N ARG A 99 1.38 9.84 12.94
CA ARG A 99 1.75 10.59 14.16
C ARG A 99 3.09 11.27 13.99
N LYS A 100 3.19 12.50 14.48
CA LYS A 100 4.44 13.26 14.48
C LYS A 100 5.36 12.76 15.60
N ALA A 101 6.63 12.53 15.30
CA ALA A 101 7.66 12.23 16.30
C ALA A 101 8.72 13.33 16.30
N GLY A 102 9.00 13.90 17.46
CA GLY A 102 10.02 14.94 17.62
C GLY A 102 9.83 16.12 16.65
N ASP A 103 10.88 16.48 15.93
CA ASP A 103 10.91 17.63 15.01
C ASP A 103 10.50 17.29 13.57
N GLU A 104 9.96 16.11 13.31
CA GLU A 104 9.48 15.73 11.98
C GLU A 104 8.44 16.71 11.43
N ALA A 105 8.38 16.83 10.10
CA ALA A 105 7.30 17.56 9.45
C ALA A 105 5.94 16.84 9.67
N VAL A 106 4.86 17.59 9.69
CA VAL A 106 3.50 17.01 9.75
C VAL A 106 3.30 16.12 8.52
N LEU A 107 2.80 14.91 8.75
CA LEU A 107 2.58 13.88 7.72
C LEU A 107 3.84 13.54 6.90
N ALA A 108 5.02 13.56 7.51
CA ALA A 108 6.30 13.26 6.86
C ALA A 108 6.30 11.91 6.10
N ALA A 109 5.54 10.93 6.61
CA ALA A 109 5.40 9.63 5.98
C ALA A 109 4.54 9.63 4.69
N TYR A 110 3.70 10.66 4.47
CA TYR A 110 2.67 10.62 3.43
C TYR A 110 2.69 11.80 2.45
N LYS A 111 2.97 13.00 2.96
CA LYS A 111 2.87 14.23 2.16
C LYS A 111 3.73 14.14 0.90
N ASN A 112 3.09 14.39 -0.25
CA ASN A 112 3.68 14.37 -1.59
C ASN A 112 4.17 12.99 -2.07
N LYS A 113 3.93 11.89 -1.32
CA LYS A 113 4.23 10.53 -1.81
C LYS A 113 3.23 10.13 -2.88
N VAL A 114 3.73 9.50 -3.96
CA VAL A 114 2.85 8.97 -5.03
C VAL A 114 2.30 7.60 -4.60
N VAL A 115 1.01 7.37 -4.82
CA VAL A 115 0.37 6.12 -4.38
C VAL A 115 -0.41 5.45 -5.50
N GLY A 116 -0.07 4.20 -5.78
CA GLY A 116 -0.85 3.28 -6.61
C GLY A 116 -1.68 2.33 -5.75
N LEU A 117 -2.98 2.26 -6.03
CA LEU A 117 -3.93 1.46 -5.26
C LEU A 117 -4.42 0.25 -6.05
N MET A 118 -4.49 -0.89 -5.37
CA MET A 118 -5.02 -2.12 -5.94
C MET A 118 -5.77 -2.95 -4.91
N ALA A 119 -6.59 -3.88 -5.40
CA ALA A 119 -7.34 -4.81 -4.57
C ALA A 119 -7.54 -6.15 -5.29
N ALA A 120 -7.61 -7.23 -4.53
CA ALA A 120 -7.94 -8.56 -5.02
C ALA A 120 -8.96 -9.22 -4.07
N SER A 121 -9.95 -9.89 -4.64
CA SER A 121 -10.88 -10.70 -3.86
C SER A 121 -11.31 -11.95 -4.62
N PRO A 122 -11.76 -13.01 -3.91
CA PRO A 122 -12.37 -14.18 -4.57
C PRO A 122 -13.73 -13.87 -5.19
N GLY A 123 -14.38 -12.76 -4.78
CA GLY A 123 -15.68 -12.34 -5.27
C GLY A 123 -15.65 -11.62 -6.62
N ALA A 124 -16.83 -11.37 -7.17
CA ALA A 124 -17.01 -10.76 -8.49
C ALA A 124 -16.63 -9.27 -8.57
N LEU A 125 -16.58 -8.57 -7.44
CA LEU A 125 -16.25 -7.15 -7.39
C LEU A 125 -14.76 -6.86 -7.24
N GLY A 126 -13.93 -7.88 -6.97
CA GLY A 126 -12.48 -7.72 -6.90
C GLY A 126 -11.95 -6.73 -5.85
N GLY A 127 -12.79 -6.30 -4.91
CA GLY A 127 -12.42 -5.28 -3.93
C GLY A 127 -12.55 -3.85 -4.44
N MET A 128 -13.35 -3.59 -5.48
CA MET A 128 -13.46 -2.25 -6.09
C MET A 128 -13.97 -1.16 -5.12
N ARG A 129 -14.79 -1.52 -4.11
CA ARG A 129 -15.35 -0.55 -3.17
C ARG A 129 -14.31 -0.02 -2.20
N VAL A 130 -13.39 -0.87 -1.74
CA VAL A 130 -12.29 -0.41 -0.87
C VAL A 130 -11.40 0.60 -1.55
N LEU A 131 -11.21 0.53 -2.86
CA LEU A 131 -10.36 1.47 -3.59
C LEU A 131 -10.88 2.91 -3.51
N VAL A 132 -12.21 3.09 -3.46
CA VAL A 132 -12.83 4.43 -3.30
C VAL A 132 -12.47 5.04 -1.95
N VAL A 133 -12.70 4.30 -0.86
CA VAL A 133 -12.45 4.80 0.50
C VAL A 133 -10.96 4.90 0.82
N LEU A 134 -10.14 4.01 0.29
CA LEU A 134 -8.69 4.07 0.45
C LEU A 134 -8.07 5.24 -0.30
N ARG A 135 -8.57 5.54 -1.51
CA ARG A 135 -8.18 6.75 -2.27
C ARG A 135 -8.45 8.02 -1.46
N MET A 136 -9.66 8.15 -0.92
CA MET A 136 -10.04 9.28 -0.07
C MET A 136 -9.10 9.39 1.15
N LEU A 137 -8.80 8.29 1.82
CA LEU A 137 -7.89 8.26 2.97
C LEU A 137 -6.49 8.77 2.60
N MET A 138 -5.90 8.24 1.51
CA MET A 138 -4.54 8.63 1.09
C MET A 138 -4.49 10.09 0.62
N GLN A 139 -5.53 10.58 -0.06
CA GLN A 139 -5.62 11.99 -0.44
C GLN A 139 -5.73 12.92 0.78
N ASN A 140 -6.49 12.53 1.81
CA ASN A 140 -6.57 13.31 3.06
C ASN A 140 -5.22 13.35 3.82
N LEU A 141 -4.36 12.35 3.60
CA LEU A 141 -2.97 12.33 4.10
C LEU A 141 -1.99 13.07 3.17
N MET A 142 -2.51 13.83 2.20
CA MET A 142 -1.73 14.65 1.25
C MET A 142 -0.87 13.82 0.29
N CYS A 143 -1.21 12.55 0.04
CA CYS A 143 -0.60 11.75 -1.00
C CYS A 143 -1.12 12.14 -2.39
N VAL A 144 -0.29 11.93 -3.43
CA VAL A 144 -0.67 12.03 -4.84
C VAL A 144 -1.10 10.66 -5.34
N VAL A 145 -2.40 10.39 -5.33
CA VAL A 145 -2.92 9.09 -5.75
C VAL A 145 -3.07 9.04 -7.28
N THR A 146 -2.44 8.04 -7.92
CA THR A 146 -2.50 7.88 -9.38
C THR A 146 -3.95 7.74 -9.87
N PRO A 147 -4.28 8.22 -11.09
CA PRO A 147 -5.59 8.00 -11.68
C PRO A 147 -5.92 6.52 -11.86
N ALA A 148 -4.94 5.71 -12.30
CA ALA A 148 -5.10 4.28 -12.44
C ALA A 148 -5.24 3.59 -11.08
N GLN A 149 -6.08 2.57 -11.03
CA GLN A 149 -6.21 1.62 -9.93
C GLN A 149 -6.58 0.25 -10.48
N VAL A 150 -6.24 -0.82 -9.77
CA VAL A 150 -6.45 -2.20 -10.22
C VAL A 150 -7.36 -2.96 -9.26
N SER A 151 -8.40 -3.59 -9.79
CA SER A 151 -9.31 -4.46 -9.05
C SER A 151 -9.33 -5.83 -9.73
N VAL A 152 -8.92 -6.88 -9.01
CA VAL A 152 -8.86 -8.25 -9.53
C VAL A 152 -9.97 -9.08 -8.92
N ALA A 153 -11.06 -9.26 -9.70
CA ALA A 153 -12.15 -10.16 -9.36
C ALA A 153 -11.75 -11.62 -9.58
N LYS A 154 -12.33 -12.54 -8.79
CA LYS A 154 -12.04 -13.97 -8.83
C LYS A 154 -10.53 -14.25 -8.81
N ALA A 155 -9.82 -13.54 -7.94
CA ALA A 155 -8.37 -13.48 -7.94
C ALA A 155 -7.71 -14.85 -7.68
N ALA A 156 -8.40 -15.76 -6.97
CA ALA A 156 -7.90 -17.11 -6.76
C ALA A 156 -7.73 -17.90 -8.07
N ASP A 157 -8.59 -17.64 -9.07
CA ASP A 157 -8.54 -18.32 -10.37
C ASP A 157 -7.51 -17.68 -11.32
N LYS A 158 -6.93 -16.55 -10.93
CA LYS A 158 -6.02 -15.72 -11.73
C LYS A 158 -4.59 -15.70 -11.23
N LEU A 159 -4.30 -16.43 -10.17
CA LEU A 159 -2.99 -16.62 -9.60
C LEU A 159 -2.59 -18.09 -9.72
N ASP A 160 -1.34 -18.36 -10.09
CA ASP A 160 -0.79 -19.71 -10.04
C ASP A 160 -0.36 -20.11 -8.62
N GLU A 161 0.17 -21.32 -8.45
CA GLU A 161 0.64 -21.84 -7.18
C GLU A 161 1.79 -21.02 -6.57
N ALA A 162 2.55 -20.31 -7.40
CA ALA A 162 3.62 -19.40 -6.97
C ALA A 162 3.13 -17.97 -6.68
N GLY A 163 1.82 -17.71 -6.76
CA GLY A 163 1.23 -16.39 -6.56
C GLY A 163 1.44 -15.42 -7.74
N LYS A 164 1.84 -15.91 -8.91
CA LYS A 164 1.98 -15.07 -10.10
C LYS A 164 0.66 -14.94 -10.84
N LEU A 165 0.36 -13.73 -11.32
CA LEU A 165 -0.82 -13.48 -12.15
C LEU A 165 -0.71 -14.24 -13.47
N THR A 166 -1.79 -14.94 -13.84
CA THR A 166 -1.94 -15.65 -15.11
C THR A 166 -2.83 -14.88 -16.10
N ASP A 167 -3.69 -13.99 -15.62
CA ASP A 167 -4.61 -13.19 -16.42
C ASP A 167 -3.89 -12.01 -17.10
N GLU A 168 -3.81 -12.02 -18.41
CA GLU A 168 -3.08 -11.02 -19.20
C GLU A 168 -3.65 -9.60 -19.07
N THR A 169 -4.96 -9.48 -18.84
CA THR A 169 -5.60 -8.18 -18.65
C THR A 169 -5.16 -7.57 -17.32
N ALA A 170 -5.18 -8.35 -16.25
CA ALA A 170 -4.72 -7.90 -14.94
C ALA A 170 -3.23 -7.56 -14.94
N LYS A 171 -2.39 -8.34 -15.62
CA LYS A 171 -0.95 -8.04 -15.80
C LYS A 171 -0.74 -6.68 -16.47
N LYS A 172 -1.44 -6.41 -17.58
CA LYS A 172 -1.35 -5.14 -18.31
C LYS A 172 -1.81 -3.96 -17.45
N GLN A 173 -2.90 -4.12 -16.71
CA GLN A 173 -3.39 -3.09 -15.80
C GLN A 173 -2.39 -2.81 -14.69
N LEU A 174 -1.77 -3.85 -14.13
CA LEU A 174 -0.77 -3.73 -13.07
C LEU A 174 0.51 -3.04 -13.58
N ALA A 175 0.99 -3.42 -14.75
CA ALA A 175 2.14 -2.78 -15.40
C ALA A 175 1.88 -1.29 -15.67
N ASN A 176 0.68 -0.94 -16.15
CA ASN A 176 0.28 0.46 -16.34
C ASN A 176 0.24 1.23 -15.01
N LEU A 177 -0.32 0.65 -13.96
CA LEU A 177 -0.35 1.26 -12.61
C LEU A 177 1.07 1.51 -12.10
N ALA A 178 1.93 0.50 -12.15
CA ALA A 178 3.32 0.59 -11.69
C ALA A 178 4.11 1.64 -12.48
N SER A 179 3.98 1.67 -13.80
CA SER A 179 4.62 2.67 -14.66
C SER A 179 4.16 4.09 -14.34
N GLN A 180 2.85 4.29 -14.06
CA GLN A 180 2.34 5.61 -13.64
C GLN A 180 2.92 6.03 -12.30
N VAL A 181 2.98 5.13 -11.31
CA VAL A 181 3.57 5.42 -9.99
C VAL A 181 5.02 5.85 -10.13
N VAL A 182 5.83 5.10 -10.86
CA VAL A 182 7.26 5.39 -11.05
C VAL A 182 7.45 6.72 -11.78
N SER A 183 6.77 6.90 -12.92
CA SER A 183 6.89 8.13 -13.72
C SER A 183 6.43 9.39 -12.97
N MET A 184 5.34 9.30 -12.20
CA MET A 184 4.86 10.44 -11.41
C MET A 184 5.80 10.74 -10.23
N ALA A 185 6.28 9.72 -9.54
CA ALA A 185 7.23 9.90 -8.45
C ALA A 185 8.56 10.52 -8.93
N GLU A 186 9.04 10.12 -10.10
CA GLU A 186 10.24 10.70 -10.69
C GLU A 186 10.08 12.21 -10.97
N LYS A 187 8.91 12.62 -11.50
CA LYS A 187 8.61 14.04 -11.80
C LYS A 187 8.37 14.88 -10.54
N LEU A 188 8.06 14.29 -9.41
CA LEU A 188 7.83 15.00 -8.14
C LEU A 188 9.09 15.05 -7.26
N LYS A 189 10.20 14.42 -7.67
CA LYS A 189 11.49 14.50 -6.96
C LYS A 189 12.25 15.83 -7.19
N ASP A 190 11.92 16.51 -8.28
CA ASP A 190 12.49 17.81 -8.66
C ASP A 190 11.72 18.94 -7.94
#